data_de827b111a7b8c3c10a03438ec1ff57d
#
_entry.id   de827b111a7b8c3c10a03438ec1ff57d
#
_cell.length_a   1.000
_cell.length_b   1.000
_cell.length_c   1.000
_cell.angle_alpha   90.00
_cell.angle_beta   90.00
_cell.angle_gamma   90.00
#
_symmetry.space_group_name_H-M   'P 1'
#
loop_
_entity.id
_entity.type
_entity.pdbx_description
1 polymer ?
#
loop_
_entity_poly.entity_id
_entity_poly.type
_entity_poly.pdbx_seq_one_letter_code
_entity_poly.pdbx_strand_id
1 'polypeptide(L)'
;IADTPGWLFTSVQEVAIEADTDYSLTAVMHQQVRQLTLVIEPAGDAADRIESIEGTLSGAAGTLDFATGTHGTPSGLGLHFTKITSGDDAGKWMATVRLLGIAGDTQRLTATLAYTDSNPQPTSLNSDLTAALDGFNDDKTAPLTLGGTIAETPGEAGFTGEISGWEKVDGGEVDAEM
;
A
#
# COMPACT_ATOMS: atom_id res chain seq x y z
N ILE A 1 7.77 10.18 0.35
CA ILE A 1 6.98 10.61 -0.82
C ILE A 1 5.67 11.17 -0.27
N ALA A 2 5.34 12.43 -0.60
CA ALA A 2 4.14 13.07 -0.07
C ALA A 2 2.84 12.62 -0.79
N ASP A 3 2.95 12.25 -2.07
CA ASP A 3 1.81 11.90 -2.91
C ASP A 3 2.04 10.59 -3.66
N THR A 4 0.95 9.88 -3.94
CA THR A 4 0.99 8.67 -4.76
C THR A 4 1.19 9.03 -6.24
N PRO A 5 2.00 8.27 -7.01
CA PRO A 5 2.20 8.55 -8.42
C PRO A 5 0.91 8.40 -9.23
N GLY A 6 0.81 9.13 -10.33
CA GLY A 6 -0.18 8.86 -11.38
C GLY A 6 0.09 7.50 -12.05
N TRP A 7 -0.82 7.06 -12.91
CA TRP A 7 -0.57 5.91 -13.76
C TRP A 7 0.57 6.20 -14.72
N LEU A 8 1.53 5.28 -14.81
CA LEU A 8 2.72 5.39 -15.65
C LEU A 8 2.82 4.14 -16.52
N PHE A 9 3.01 4.38 -17.81
CA PHE A 9 3.24 3.32 -18.80
C PHE A 9 4.52 3.64 -19.57
N THR A 10 5.34 2.64 -19.83
CA THR A 10 6.60 2.78 -20.54
C THR A 10 6.75 1.73 -21.62
N SER A 11 7.56 2.04 -22.63
CA SER A 11 8.04 1.10 -23.65
C SER A 11 9.53 1.33 -23.87
N VAL A 12 10.31 0.27 -23.89
CA VAL A 12 11.74 0.32 -24.19
C VAL A 12 11.99 -0.63 -25.36
N GLN A 13 12.63 -0.13 -26.41
CA GLN A 13 12.95 -0.90 -27.62
C GLN A 13 14.37 -0.57 -28.08
N GLU A 14 15.09 -1.60 -28.49
CA GLU A 14 16.33 -1.42 -29.24
C GLU A 14 16.02 -1.35 -30.74
N VAL A 15 16.55 -0.35 -31.41
CA VAL A 15 16.35 -0.15 -32.86
C VAL A 15 17.71 -0.04 -33.52
N ALA A 16 18.01 -0.97 -34.43
CA ALA A 16 19.14 -0.84 -35.32
C ALA A 16 18.77 0.12 -36.47
N ILE A 17 19.49 1.23 -36.56
CA ILE A 17 19.25 2.26 -37.59
C ILE A 17 20.21 2.09 -38.74
N GLU A 18 19.67 1.96 -39.95
CA GLU A 18 20.44 1.92 -41.21
C GLU A 18 20.18 3.21 -41.98
N ALA A 19 21.18 3.65 -42.78
CA ALA A 19 21.03 4.84 -43.59
C ALA A 19 19.99 4.62 -44.70
N ASP A 20 19.26 5.68 -45.03
CA ASP A 20 18.29 5.72 -46.14
C ASP A 20 17.12 4.71 -45.97
N THR A 21 16.76 4.35 -44.76
CA THR A 21 15.68 3.38 -44.47
C THR A 21 14.58 4.03 -43.66
N ASP A 22 13.33 3.85 -44.09
CA ASP A 22 12.13 4.28 -43.32
C ASP A 22 11.76 3.22 -42.28
N TYR A 23 11.55 3.63 -41.05
CA TYR A 23 11.16 2.76 -39.93
C TYR A 23 9.72 3.03 -39.48
N SER A 24 8.96 1.96 -39.31
CA SER A 24 7.67 1.98 -38.61
C SER A 24 7.81 1.19 -37.32
N LEU A 25 7.66 1.87 -36.19
CA LEU A 25 7.82 1.27 -34.87
C LEU A 25 6.48 1.23 -34.14
N THR A 26 6.20 0.10 -33.49
CA THR A 26 5.05 -0.06 -32.59
C THR A 26 5.54 -0.14 -31.17
N ALA A 27 5.15 0.81 -30.32
CA ALA A 27 5.47 0.79 -28.90
C ALA A 27 4.38 -0.01 -28.13
N VAL A 28 4.78 -1.11 -27.50
CA VAL A 28 3.93 -1.83 -26.55
C VAL A 28 4.16 -1.23 -25.18
N MET A 29 3.12 -0.62 -24.61
CA MET A 29 3.20 0.07 -23.32
C MET A 29 3.00 -0.90 -22.17
N HIS A 30 3.90 -0.85 -21.19
CA HIS A 30 3.85 -1.65 -19.98
C HIS A 30 3.56 -0.76 -18.77
N GLN A 31 2.60 -1.18 -17.94
CA GLN A 31 2.25 -0.47 -16.70
C GLN A 31 3.39 -0.56 -15.70
N GLN A 32 3.76 0.58 -15.11
CA GLN A 32 4.87 0.67 -14.17
C GLN A 32 4.44 0.98 -12.73
N VAL A 33 3.18 1.28 -12.51
CA VAL A 33 2.62 1.61 -11.20
C VAL A 33 1.58 0.57 -10.84
N ARG A 34 1.68 0.02 -9.63
CA ARG A 34 0.72 -0.95 -9.08
C ARG A 34 -0.09 -0.32 -7.94
N GLN A 35 -1.36 -0.66 -7.87
CA GLN A 35 -2.21 -0.28 -6.75
C GLN A 35 -2.02 -1.25 -5.58
N LEU A 36 -1.87 -0.69 -4.37
CA LEU A 36 -1.88 -1.40 -3.10
C LEU A 36 -3.05 -0.88 -2.27
N THR A 37 -3.87 -1.78 -1.78
CA THR A 37 -4.93 -1.50 -0.82
C THR A 37 -4.63 -2.24 0.48
N LEU A 38 -4.60 -1.51 1.59
CA LEU A 38 -4.47 -2.08 2.93
C LEU A 38 -5.81 -1.95 3.63
N VAL A 39 -6.33 -3.06 4.14
CA VAL A 39 -7.57 -3.11 4.92
C VAL A 39 -7.23 -3.54 6.33
N ILE A 40 -7.64 -2.77 7.31
CA ILE A 40 -7.40 -3.05 8.73
C ILE A 40 -8.75 -3.31 9.41
N GLU A 41 -8.88 -4.48 10.02
CA GLU A 41 -10.05 -4.87 10.81
C GLU A 41 -9.72 -4.72 12.30
N PRO A 42 -10.32 -3.72 12.99
CA PRO A 42 -10.19 -3.61 14.44
C PRO A 42 -11.01 -4.71 15.12
N ALA A 43 -10.41 -5.40 16.09
CA ALA A 43 -11.09 -6.40 16.90
C ALA A 43 -11.42 -5.87 18.29
N GLY A 44 -12.54 -6.32 18.85
CA GLY A 44 -12.96 -5.97 20.22
C GLY A 44 -13.60 -4.58 20.37
N ASP A 45 -13.64 -4.08 21.61
CA ASP A 45 -14.32 -2.84 21.97
C ASP A 45 -13.62 -1.57 21.42
N ALA A 46 -12.40 -1.70 20.91
CA ALA A 46 -11.65 -0.59 20.32
C ALA A 46 -12.24 -0.13 18.98
N ALA A 47 -12.93 -1.01 18.25
CA ALA A 47 -13.44 -0.74 16.90
C ALA A 47 -14.31 0.52 16.82
N ASP A 48 -15.18 0.73 17.82
CA ASP A 48 -16.10 1.86 17.87
C ASP A 48 -15.47 3.15 18.41
N ARG A 49 -14.28 3.05 19.00
CA ARG A 49 -13.58 4.18 19.64
C ARG A 49 -12.51 4.80 18.75
N ILE A 50 -12.11 4.14 17.67
CA ILE A 50 -11.11 4.68 16.75
C ILE A 50 -11.74 5.80 15.94
N GLU A 51 -11.16 7.00 16.04
CA GLU A 51 -11.55 8.19 15.30
C GLU A 51 -10.80 8.32 13.96
N SER A 52 -9.49 8.02 13.97
CA SER A 52 -8.67 8.06 12.76
C SER A 52 -7.50 7.06 12.84
N ILE A 53 -7.05 6.64 11.67
CA ILE A 53 -5.83 5.85 11.50
C ILE A 53 -4.98 6.54 10.44
N GLU A 54 -3.79 6.98 10.83
CA GLU A 54 -2.76 7.51 9.95
C GLU A 54 -1.58 6.55 9.92
N GLY A 55 -0.96 6.36 8.76
CA GLY A 55 0.13 5.41 8.63
C GLY A 55 1.29 5.92 7.79
N THR A 56 2.38 5.18 7.86
CA THR A 56 3.53 5.33 6.96
C THR A 56 4.00 3.93 6.56
N LEU A 57 4.04 3.67 5.27
CA LEU A 57 4.65 2.47 4.70
C LEU A 57 6.10 2.78 4.31
N SER A 58 7.07 2.06 4.89
CA SER A 58 8.47 2.12 4.47
C SER A 58 8.74 1.21 3.28
N GLY A 59 9.85 1.44 2.58
CA GLY A 59 10.28 0.61 1.47
C GLY A 59 9.53 0.83 0.16
N ALA A 60 8.76 1.90 0.02
CA ALA A 60 8.22 2.31 -1.27
C ALA A 60 9.36 2.75 -2.20
N ALA A 61 9.38 2.27 -3.45
CA ALA A 61 10.40 2.65 -4.41
C ALA A 61 10.25 4.11 -4.85
N GLY A 62 11.30 4.90 -4.67
CA GLY A 62 11.39 6.28 -5.14
C GLY A 62 11.87 6.40 -6.57
N THR A 63 12.53 5.37 -7.10
CA THR A 63 13.06 5.32 -8.47
C THR A 63 12.80 3.96 -9.11
N LEU A 64 12.68 3.97 -10.43
CA LEU A 64 12.62 2.79 -11.28
C LEU A 64 13.52 3.01 -12.49
N ASP A 65 14.50 2.16 -12.68
CA ASP A 65 15.28 2.08 -13.90
C ASP A 65 14.52 1.24 -14.94
N PHE A 66 14.03 1.87 -15.99
CA PHE A 66 13.22 1.20 -17.01
C PHE A 66 14.03 0.24 -17.88
N ALA A 67 15.35 0.42 -18.01
CA ALA A 67 16.19 -0.45 -18.81
C ALA A 67 16.46 -1.79 -18.12
N THR A 68 16.60 -1.77 -16.80
CA THR A 68 16.91 -2.95 -15.98
C THR A 68 15.72 -3.48 -15.21
N GLY A 69 14.64 -2.69 -15.07
CA GLY A 69 13.51 -3.00 -14.20
C GLY A 69 13.82 -2.86 -12.70
N THR A 70 14.97 -2.25 -12.36
CA THR A 70 15.43 -2.17 -10.96
C THR A 70 14.73 -1.06 -10.19
N HIS A 71 14.14 -1.41 -9.05
CA HIS A 71 13.54 -0.48 -8.11
C HIS A 71 14.57 -0.02 -7.08
N GLY A 72 14.62 1.28 -6.81
CA GLY A 72 15.62 1.87 -5.92
C GLY A 72 15.08 2.99 -5.04
N THR A 73 15.98 3.56 -4.24
CA THR A 73 15.70 4.69 -3.35
C THR A 73 14.49 4.42 -2.45
N PRO A 74 14.58 3.42 -1.53
CA PRO A 74 13.48 3.12 -0.63
C PRO A 74 13.11 4.35 0.20
N SER A 75 11.84 4.63 0.31
CA SER A 75 11.30 5.81 0.98
C SER A 75 10.05 5.48 1.78
N GLY A 76 9.64 6.38 2.68
CA GLY A 76 8.36 6.31 3.38
C GLY A 76 7.25 6.94 2.55
N LEU A 77 6.08 6.30 2.56
CA LEU A 77 4.85 6.82 1.97
C LEU A 77 3.79 6.99 3.05
N GLY A 78 3.22 8.20 3.16
CA GLY A 78 2.09 8.47 4.05
C GLY A 78 0.82 7.74 3.59
N LEU A 79 0.08 7.19 4.54
CA LEU A 79 -1.18 6.49 4.34
C LEU A 79 -2.25 7.15 5.20
N HIS A 80 -3.38 7.46 4.60
CA HIS A 80 -4.58 7.90 5.30
C HIS A 80 -5.65 6.83 5.18
N PHE A 81 -6.09 6.28 6.32
CA PHE A 81 -7.12 5.24 6.32
C PHE A 81 -8.49 5.86 6.49
N THR A 82 -9.43 5.42 5.68
CA THR A 82 -10.84 5.82 5.75
C THR A 82 -11.68 4.67 6.27
N LYS A 83 -12.59 4.96 7.19
CA LYS A 83 -13.52 3.95 7.74
C LYS A 83 -14.56 3.59 6.68
N ILE A 84 -14.72 2.29 6.42
CA ILE A 84 -15.78 1.76 5.55
C ILE A 84 -17.08 1.77 6.32
N THR A 85 -18.10 2.43 5.78
CA THR A 85 -19.37 2.66 6.49
C THR A 85 -20.51 1.78 6.01
N SER A 86 -20.34 1.00 4.94
CA SER A 86 -21.39 0.15 4.35
C SER A 86 -20.81 -1.09 3.68
N GLY A 87 -21.67 -2.06 3.43
CA GLY A 87 -21.28 -3.35 2.81
C GLY A 87 -20.70 -4.34 3.82
N ASP A 88 -20.14 -5.44 3.31
CA ASP A 88 -19.62 -6.56 4.11
C ASP A 88 -18.37 -6.17 4.93
N ASP A 89 -17.64 -5.15 4.48
CA ASP A 89 -16.46 -4.63 5.14
C ASP A 89 -16.75 -3.42 6.05
N ALA A 90 -18.01 -3.12 6.33
CA ALA A 90 -18.38 -2.03 7.23
C ALA A 90 -17.70 -2.16 8.61
N GLY A 91 -17.10 -1.07 9.08
CA GLY A 91 -16.33 -1.03 10.33
C GLY A 91 -14.82 -1.21 10.14
N LYS A 92 -14.37 -1.73 9.01
CA LYS A 92 -12.94 -1.80 8.66
C LYS A 92 -12.42 -0.44 8.19
N TRP A 93 -11.10 -0.30 8.18
CA TRP A 93 -10.38 0.88 7.72
C TRP A 93 -9.55 0.55 6.50
N MET A 94 -9.63 1.39 5.47
CA MET A 94 -8.98 1.14 4.19
C MET A 94 -8.11 2.33 3.77
N ALA A 95 -6.91 2.03 3.28
CA ALA A 95 -6.05 2.97 2.57
C ALA A 95 -5.64 2.38 1.22
N THR A 96 -5.83 3.15 0.15
CA THR A 96 -5.44 2.76 -1.21
C THR A 96 -4.40 3.72 -1.74
N VAL A 97 -3.29 3.18 -2.20
CA VAL A 97 -2.16 3.95 -2.74
C VAL A 97 -1.65 3.32 -4.04
N ARG A 98 -0.95 4.10 -4.83
CA ARG A 98 -0.24 3.63 -6.02
C ARG A 98 1.26 3.74 -5.80
N LEU A 99 2.00 2.70 -6.18
CA LEU A 99 3.44 2.60 -6.00
C LEU A 99 4.12 2.29 -7.33
N LEU A 100 5.30 2.86 -7.56
CA LEU A 100 6.21 2.40 -8.62
C LEU A 100 6.62 0.95 -8.38
N GLY A 101 6.73 0.57 -7.11
CA GLY A 101 7.11 -0.73 -6.61
C GLY A 101 7.59 -0.63 -5.18
N ILE A 102 8.21 -1.68 -4.70
CA ILE A 102 8.91 -1.75 -3.43
C ILE A 102 10.42 -1.87 -3.64
N ALA A 103 11.20 -1.34 -2.70
CA ALA A 103 12.66 -1.38 -2.70
C ALA A 103 13.20 -1.55 -1.27
N GLY A 104 14.42 -2.09 -1.17
CA GLY A 104 15.03 -2.42 0.11
C GLY A 104 14.56 -3.76 0.67
N ASP A 105 15.18 -4.19 1.76
CA ASP A 105 15.03 -5.54 2.32
C ASP A 105 13.84 -5.67 3.27
N THR A 106 13.25 -4.56 3.70
CA THR A 106 12.15 -4.55 4.68
C THR A 106 11.09 -3.52 4.33
N GLN A 107 9.82 -3.93 4.46
CA GLN A 107 8.65 -3.08 4.32
C GLN A 107 7.88 -3.09 5.63
N ARG A 108 7.73 -1.92 6.26
CA ARG A 108 7.05 -1.76 7.55
C ARG A 108 5.94 -0.75 7.46
N LEU A 109 4.80 -1.10 8.02
CA LEU A 109 3.72 -0.18 8.29
C LEU A 109 3.86 0.32 9.73
N THR A 110 3.94 1.62 9.91
CA THR A 110 3.74 2.27 11.21
C THR A 110 2.42 2.99 11.14
N ALA A 111 1.46 2.61 11.99
CA ALA A 111 0.14 3.22 12.05
C ALA A 111 -0.07 3.90 13.41
N THR A 112 -0.64 5.09 13.40
CA THR A 112 -1.03 5.83 14.60
C THR A 112 -2.55 5.89 14.66
N LEU A 113 -3.12 5.37 15.74
CA LEU A 113 -4.55 5.37 16.01
C LEU A 113 -4.88 6.54 16.94
N ALA A 114 -5.83 7.37 16.55
CA ALA A 114 -6.46 8.34 17.44
C ALA A 114 -7.84 7.83 17.87
N TYR A 115 -8.25 8.19 19.07
CA TYR A 115 -9.51 7.73 19.67
C TYR A 115 -10.44 8.92 19.93
N THR A 116 -11.75 8.66 19.90
CA THR A 116 -12.81 9.64 20.19
C THR A 116 -12.72 10.21 21.60
N ASP A 117 -12.18 9.42 22.55
CA ASP A 117 -11.96 9.83 23.91
C ASP A 117 -10.52 10.30 24.10
N SER A 118 -10.31 11.31 24.93
CA SER A 118 -8.98 11.83 25.26
C SER A 118 -8.08 10.81 26.00
N ASN A 119 -8.62 9.68 26.38
CA ASN A 119 -7.94 8.56 27.03
C ASN A 119 -8.48 7.23 26.43
N PRO A 120 -7.68 6.39 25.75
CA PRO A 120 -6.22 6.45 25.74
C PRO A 120 -5.64 7.52 24.81
N GLN A 121 -4.37 7.84 25.04
CA GLN A 121 -3.59 8.67 24.13
C GLN A 121 -3.39 7.95 22.80
N PRO A 122 -3.13 8.68 21.70
CA PRO A 122 -2.85 8.06 20.41
C PRO A 122 -1.78 6.98 20.52
N THR A 123 -2.03 5.84 19.91
CA THR A 123 -1.18 4.65 19.97
C THR A 123 -0.53 4.40 18.63
N SER A 124 0.78 4.17 18.62
CA SER A 124 1.50 3.78 17.40
C SER A 124 1.69 2.27 17.38
N LEU A 125 1.29 1.66 16.28
CA LEU A 125 1.43 0.25 15.98
C LEU A 125 2.44 0.06 14.85
N ASN A 126 3.24 -0.99 14.94
CA ASN A 126 4.19 -1.37 13.90
C ASN A 126 3.84 -2.76 13.38
N SER A 127 3.95 -2.93 12.08
CA SER A 127 3.71 -4.21 11.42
C SER A 127 4.72 -4.45 10.32
N ASP A 128 5.21 -5.66 10.19
CA ASP A 128 6.11 -6.09 9.13
C ASP A 128 5.28 -6.65 7.96
N LEU A 129 5.36 -5.98 6.81
CA LEU A 129 4.70 -6.39 5.57
C LEU A 129 5.66 -7.02 4.57
N THR A 130 6.91 -7.25 4.91
CA THR A 130 7.94 -7.72 3.97
C THR A 130 7.51 -9.00 3.27
N ALA A 131 7.01 -9.98 4.00
CA ALA A 131 6.54 -11.25 3.41
C ALA A 131 5.23 -11.09 2.63
N ALA A 132 4.32 -10.22 3.07
CA ALA A 132 3.04 -9.99 2.40
C ALA A 132 3.20 -9.24 1.06
N LEU A 133 4.24 -8.40 0.95
CA LEU A 133 4.60 -7.65 -0.24
C LEU A 133 5.62 -8.38 -1.13
N ASP A 134 6.02 -9.60 -0.77
CA ASP A 134 6.88 -10.41 -1.66
C ASP A 134 6.20 -10.62 -3.01
N GLY A 135 6.97 -10.44 -4.09
CA GLY A 135 6.45 -10.48 -5.47
C GLY A 135 5.60 -9.26 -5.88
N PHE A 136 5.54 -8.18 -5.06
CA PHE A 136 4.77 -6.98 -5.42
C PHE A 136 5.21 -6.37 -6.75
N ASN A 137 6.48 -6.44 -7.09
CA ASN A 137 7.05 -5.87 -8.31
C ASN A 137 6.82 -6.74 -9.57
N ASP A 138 6.41 -8.00 -9.43
CA ASP A 138 6.38 -8.98 -10.52
C ASP A 138 5.20 -8.75 -11.47
N ASP A 139 4.02 -8.44 -10.93
CA ASP A 139 2.83 -8.11 -11.72
C ASP A 139 2.25 -6.77 -11.28
N LYS A 140 2.37 -5.78 -12.15
CA LYS A 140 1.88 -4.42 -11.89
C LYS A 140 0.47 -4.17 -12.43
N THR A 141 -0.09 -5.10 -13.17
CA THR A 141 -1.41 -4.96 -13.80
C THR A 141 -2.54 -5.29 -12.84
N ALA A 142 -2.33 -6.28 -11.96
CA ALA A 142 -3.31 -6.66 -10.94
C ALA A 142 -3.12 -5.84 -9.65
N PRO A 143 -4.16 -5.17 -9.12
CA PRO A 143 -4.08 -4.55 -7.81
C PRO A 143 -3.82 -5.61 -6.73
N LEU A 144 -3.12 -5.21 -5.65
CA LEU A 144 -2.90 -6.06 -4.48
C LEU A 144 -3.70 -5.50 -3.31
N THR A 145 -4.53 -6.34 -2.69
CA THR A 145 -5.24 -6.03 -1.44
C THR A 145 -4.71 -6.92 -0.33
N LEU A 146 -4.32 -6.31 0.79
CA LEU A 146 -3.88 -7.01 1.99
C LEU A 146 -4.83 -6.67 3.14
N GLY A 147 -5.36 -7.70 3.81
CA GLY A 147 -6.14 -7.59 5.03
C GLY A 147 -5.28 -7.88 6.26
N GLY A 148 -5.40 -7.06 7.30
CA GLY A 148 -4.75 -7.25 8.58
C GLY A 148 -5.70 -6.96 9.73
N THR A 149 -5.44 -7.55 10.91
CA THR A 149 -6.28 -7.38 12.11
C THR A 149 -5.50 -6.65 13.19
N ILE A 150 -6.14 -5.65 13.82
CA ILE A 150 -5.64 -5.05 15.05
C ILE A 150 -6.20 -5.86 16.23
N ALA A 151 -5.32 -6.56 16.95
CA ALA A 151 -5.66 -7.18 18.20
C ALA A 151 -5.38 -6.21 19.37
N GLU A 152 -6.39 -5.93 20.18
CA GLU A 152 -6.23 -5.17 21.42
C GLU A 152 -5.64 -6.09 22.50
N THR A 153 -4.49 -5.70 23.05
CA THR A 153 -3.97 -6.34 24.26
C THR A 153 -4.25 -5.40 25.44
N PRO A 154 -5.11 -5.75 26.40
CA PRO A 154 -5.36 -4.93 27.57
C PRO A 154 -4.07 -4.77 28.39
N GLY A 155 -3.59 -3.54 28.54
CA GLY A 155 -2.44 -3.20 29.37
C GLY A 155 -2.78 -2.04 30.30
N GLU A 156 -2.20 -2.04 31.51
CA GLU A 156 -2.46 -1.02 32.54
C GLU A 156 -2.05 0.41 32.16
N ALA A 157 -1.36 0.63 31.04
CA ALA A 157 -0.81 1.93 30.65
C ALA A 157 -1.07 2.35 29.18
N GLY A 158 -2.05 1.77 28.51
CA GLY A 158 -2.36 2.08 27.12
C GLY A 158 -2.36 0.85 26.22
N PHE A 159 -2.93 1.00 25.03
CA PHE A 159 -2.99 -0.08 24.06
C PHE A 159 -1.58 -0.39 23.56
N THR A 160 -1.14 -1.61 23.76
CA THR A 160 -0.06 -2.20 22.96
C THR A 160 -0.72 -3.18 22.01
N GLY A 161 -0.76 -2.86 20.73
CA GLY A 161 -1.32 -3.73 19.71
C GLY A 161 -0.32 -3.89 18.59
N GLU A 162 -0.44 -5.00 17.87
CA GLU A 162 0.25 -5.26 16.62
C GLU A 162 -0.81 -5.46 15.55
N ILE A 163 -0.56 -4.91 14.35
CA ILE A 163 -1.33 -5.29 13.19
C ILE A 163 -0.68 -6.55 12.65
N SER A 164 -1.39 -7.66 12.72
CA SER A 164 -0.87 -8.98 12.33
C SER A 164 -1.84 -9.68 11.37
N GLY A 165 -1.41 -10.86 10.90
CA GLY A 165 -2.26 -11.70 10.03
C GLY A 165 -2.51 -11.11 8.66
N TRP A 166 -1.53 -10.43 8.06
CA TRP A 166 -1.66 -9.91 6.70
C TRP A 166 -1.85 -11.03 5.69
N GLU A 167 -3.01 -11.05 5.07
CA GLU A 167 -3.36 -12.01 4.03
C GLU A 167 -3.76 -11.28 2.75
N LYS A 168 -3.47 -11.91 1.60
CA LYS A 168 -3.97 -11.43 0.32
C LYS A 168 -5.47 -11.66 0.28
N VAL A 169 -6.22 -10.59 0.06
CA VAL A 169 -7.67 -10.66 -0.11
C VAL A 169 -7.96 -10.65 -1.60
N ASP A 170 -8.64 -11.68 -2.10
CA ASP A 170 -9.11 -11.70 -3.48
C ASP A 170 -10.08 -10.54 -3.68
N GLY A 171 -9.74 -9.68 -4.63
CA GLY A 171 -10.42 -8.41 -4.83
C GLY A 171 -11.88 -8.56 -5.20
N GLY A 172 -12.77 -8.39 -4.24
CA GLY A 172 -14.10 -7.88 -4.52
C GLY A 172 -13.94 -6.43 -5.01
N GLU A 173 -14.60 -6.07 -6.10
CA GLU A 173 -14.70 -4.69 -6.56
C GLU A 173 -15.26 -3.84 -5.41
N VAL A 174 -14.40 -3.04 -4.80
CA VAL A 174 -14.87 -1.97 -3.92
C VAL A 174 -15.18 -0.80 -4.83
N ASP A 175 -16.45 -0.64 -5.21
CA ASP A 175 -16.95 0.54 -5.89
C ASP A 175 -16.67 1.76 -4.99
N ALA A 176 -15.63 2.50 -5.32
CA ALA A 176 -15.43 3.84 -4.81
C ALA A 176 -16.37 4.77 -5.58
N GLU A 177 -17.59 4.91 -5.12
CA GLU A 177 -18.43 6.02 -5.55
C GLU A 177 -17.76 7.35 -5.14
N MET A 178 -17.41 8.13 -6.18
CA MET A 178 -16.95 9.51 -6.05
C MET A 178 -18.12 10.45 -5.68
#